data_dea14dc28303baa8c14469e639aaa6e7
#
_entry.id   dea14dc28303baa8c14469e639aaa6e7
#
_cell.length_a   1.000
_cell.length_b   1.000
_cell.length_c   1.000
_cell.angle_alpha   90.00
_cell.angle_beta   90.00
_cell.angle_gamma   90.00
#
_symmetry.space_group_name_H-M   'P 1'
#
loop_
_entity.id
_entity.type
_entity.pdbx_description
1 polymer ?
#
loop_
_entity_poly.entity_id
_entity_poly.type
_entity_poly.pdbx_seq_one_letter_code
_entity_poly.pdbx_strand_id
1 'polypeptide(L)'
;MAQNYVENYPYELTEELTGDETYVKVKGKNHYVFFVSDKVKKIITSYQVFDKRDTLAAIKTIYQTLLKYPVKPKNLQLVVDGNPIYQLAQLYFSLKNIPFNLIQVIGLQNKTETDRTFPPYKQLTERLNRSFKQEAYLTMNGFNSLEKANGYLILFTAYFNFLRPHESLNRWNPVEVPEIQSCPHMPAKWIKLLELSYEELGA
;
A
#
# COMPACT_ATOMS: atom_id res chain seq x y z
N MET A 1 -4.02 -15.13 10.52
CA MET A 1 -5.39 -14.99 9.97
C MET A 1 -5.50 -13.78 9.05
N ALA A 2 -5.76 -12.56 9.53
CA ALA A 2 -5.96 -11.39 8.66
C ALA A 2 -4.84 -11.14 7.62
N GLN A 3 -3.59 -11.48 7.92
CA GLN A 3 -2.48 -11.36 6.98
C GLN A 3 -2.71 -12.20 5.72
N ASN A 4 -3.05 -13.47 5.90
CA ASN A 4 -3.24 -14.39 4.76
C ASN A 4 -4.36 -13.89 3.85
N TYR A 5 -5.48 -13.48 4.44
CA TYR A 5 -6.61 -12.92 3.71
C TYR A 5 -6.23 -11.65 2.92
N VAL A 6 -5.57 -10.69 3.57
CA VAL A 6 -5.15 -9.44 2.94
C VAL A 6 -4.11 -9.66 1.84
N GLU A 7 -3.16 -10.56 2.05
CA GLU A 7 -2.06 -10.79 1.10
C GLU A 7 -2.49 -11.61 -0.12
N ASN A 8 -3.41 -12.56 0.05
CA ASN A 8 -3.84 -13.48 -1.01
C ASN A 8 -5.19 -13.11 -1.63
N TYR A 9 -5.88 -12.09 -1.13
CA TYR A 9 -7.14 -11.65 -1.71
C TYR A 9 -6.99 -11.39 -3.22
N PRO A 10 -7.92 -11.87 -4.08
CA PRO A 10 -7.83 -11.71 -5.53
C PRO A 10 -8.21 -10.28 -5.94
N TYR A 11 -7.29 -9.34 -5.72
CA TYR A 11 -7.52 -7.93 -6.03
C TYR A 11 -7.68 -7.70 -7.54
N GLU A 12 -8.70 -6.99 -7.93
CA GLU A 12 -8.82 -6.42 -9.26
C GLU A 12 -8.01 -5.12 -9.32
N LEU A 13 -6.77 -5.20 -9.78
CA LEU A 13 -5.86 -4.05 -9.84
C LEU A 13 -5.85 -3.41 -11.23
N THR A 14 -5.65 -2.09 -11.26
CA THR A 14 -5.38 -1.34 -12.49
C THR A 14 -3.89 -1.29 -12.78
N GLU A 15 -3.51 -0.71 -13.93
CA GLU A 15 -2.10 -0.51 -14.28
C GLU A 15 -1.51 0.80 -13.72
N GLU A 16 -2.27 1.53 -12.90
CA GLU A 16 -1.87 2.83 -12.35
C GLU A 16 -1.54 2.72 -10.86
N LEU A 17 -0.26 2.59 -10.56
CA LEU A 17 0.25 2.46 -9.20
C LEU A 17 0.90 3.75 -8.70
N THR A 18 0.93 3.90 -7.40
CA THR A 18 1.74 4.91 -6.73
C THR A 18 2.49 4.28 -5.56
N GLY A 19 3.72 4.72 -5.35
CA GLY A 19 4.58 4.23 -4.28
C GLY A 19 5.15 5.39 -3.48
N ASP A 20 5.33 5.17 -2.18
CA ASP A 20 5.99 6.12 -1.29
C ASP A 20 6.51 5.39 -0.04
N GLU A 21 7.40 6.02 0.68
CA GLU A 21 7.85 5.52 1.95
C GLU A 21 7.64 6.51 3.09
N THR A 22 7.42 5.97 4.25
CA THR A 22 7.34 6.72 5.50
C THR A 22 8.19 6.05 6.56
N TYR A 23 8.28 6.61 7.76
CA TYR A 23 9.03 5.99 8.84
C TYR A 23 8.17 5.78 10.08
N VAL A 24 8.54 4.75 10.84
CA VAL A 24 8.00 4.45 12.16
C VAL A 24 9.15 4.22 13.15
N LYS A 25 8.89 4.45 14.43
CA LYS A 25 9.85 4.10 15.48
C LYS A 25 9.64 2.66 15.94
N VAL A 26 10.70 1.87 15.91
CA VAL A 26 10.74 0.53 16.52
C VAL A 26 11.90 0.51 17.52
N LYS A 27 11.60 0.27 18.80
CA LYS A 27 12.58 0.37 19.90
C LYS A 27 13.36 1.69 19.88
N GLY A 28 12.67 2.80 19.61
CA GLY A 28 13.26 4.14 19.55
C GLY A 28 14.05 4.45 18.27
N LYS A 29 14.30 3.48 17.38
CA LYS A 29 15.02 3.66 16.11
C LYS A 29 14.05 3.83 14.95
N ASN A 30 14.41 4.66 13.96
CA ASN A 30 13.63 4.81 12.74
C ASN A 30 13.74 3.56 11.87
N HIS A 31 12.59 3.08 11.42
CA HIS A 31 12.43 2.05 10.40
C HIS A 31 11.55 2.63 9.29
N TYR A 32 11.67 2.11 8.10
CA TYR A 32 10.99 2.64 6.92
C TYR A 32 9.88 1.72 6.49
N VAL A 33 8.70 2.29 6.29
CA VAL A 33 7.53 1.60 5.76
C VAL A 33 7.37 1.99 4.30
N PHE A 34 7.45 1.03 3.42
CA PHE A 34 7.16 1.22 2.01
C PHE A 34 5.73 0.79 1.72
N PHE A 35 5.02 1.61 0.97
CA PHE A 35 3.68 1.33 0.46
C PHE A 35 3.68 1.40 -1.07
N VAL A 36 2.98 0.46 -1.70
CA VAL A 36 2.52 0.59 -3.08
C VAL A 36 1.00 0.46 -3.07
N SER A 37 0.33 1.31 -3.82
CA SER A 37 -1.13 1.37 -3.86
C SER A 37 -1.60 1.54 -5.30
N ASP A 38 -2.74 0.92 -5.63
CA ASP A 38 -3.50 1.24 -6.82
C ASP A 38 -4.14 2.62 -6.66
N LYS A 39 -3.83 3.53 -7.58
CA LYS A 39 -4.34 4.90 -7.52
C LYS A 39 -5.83 4.99 -7.81
N VAL A 40 -6.32 4.19 -8.74
CA VAL A 40 -7.72 4.25 -9.19
C VAL A 40 -8.62 3.59 -8.15
N LYS A 41 -8.32 2.36 -7.79
CA LYS A 41 -9.09 1.56 -6.82
C LYS A 41 -8.84 1.96 -5.37
N LYS A 42 -7.78 2.76 -5.08
CA LYS A 42 -7.35 3.14 -3.71
C LYS A 42 -6.92 1.97 -2.84
N ILE A 43 -6.54 0.86 -3.43
CA ILE A 43 -6.14 -0.37 -2.73
C ILE A 43 -4.66 -0.28 -2.36
N ILE A 44 -4.30 -0.54 -1.11
CA ILE A 44 -2.91 -0.81 -0.73
C ILE A 44 -2.58 -2.22 -1.23
N THR A 45 -1.65 -2.29 -2.18
CA THR A 45 -1.27 -3.54 -2.83
C THR A 45 -0.11 -4.24 -2.15
N SER A 46 0.82 -3.48 -1.59
CA SER A 46 1.93 -4.00 -0.80
C SER A 46 2.38 -3.02 0.26
N TYR A 47 2.92 -3.57 1.35
CA TYR A 47 3.39 -2.82 2.49
C TYR A 47 4.43 -3.65 3.24
N GLN A 48 5.51 -3.03 3.70
CA GLN A 48 6.51 -3.72 4.52
C GLN A 48 7.36 -2.73 5.32
N VAL A 49 7.78 -3.16 6.53
CA VAL A 49 8.75 -2.42 7.36
C VAL A 49 10.16 -2.92 7.07
N PHE A 50 11.08 -1.98 6.85
CA PHE A 50 12.50 -2.23 6.64
C PHE A 50 13.34 -1.43 7.63
N ASP A 51 14.51 -1.95 7.97
CA ASP A 51 15.52 -1.25 8.77
C ASP A 51 16.27 -0.17 7.98
N LYS A 52 16.26 -0.27 6.64
CA LYS A 52 16.94 0.64 5.73
C LYS A 52 15.99 1.17 4.65
N ARG A 53 16.26 2.42 4.24
CA ARG A 53 15.64 3.05 3.08
C ARG A 53 16.54 2.85 1.87
N ASP A 54 16.45 1.67 1.25
CA ASP A 54 17.34 1.30 0.15
C ASP A 54 16.57 0.71 -1.05
N THR A 55 17.32 0.49 -2.13
CA THR A 55 16.79 -0.07 -3.38
C THR A 55 16.21 -1.47 -3.18
N LEU A 56 16.78 -2.28 -2.30
CA LEU A 56 16.29 -3.63 -2.04
C LEU A 56 14.89 -3.61 -1.40
N ALA A 57 14.64 -2.65 -0.49
CA ALA A 57 13.33 -2.43 0.10
C ALA A 57 12.30 -2.06 -0.98
N ALA A 58 12.64 -1.13 -1.87
CA ALA A 58 11.78 -0.76 -2.99
C ALA A 58 11.50 -1.95 -3.93
N ILE A 59 12.53 -2.73 -4.31
CA ILE A 59 12.39 -3.93 -5.14
C ILE A 59 11.43 -4.93 -4.49
N LYS A 60 11.62 -5.26 -3.22
CA LYS A 60 10.77 -6.23 -2.52
C LYS A 60 9.30 -5.78 -2.50
N THR A 61 9.05 -4.51 -2.18
CA THR A 61 7.68 -3.98 -2.10
C THR A 61 7.00 -3.94 -3.48
N ILE A 62 7.71 -3.50 -4.52
CA ILE A 62 7.19 -3.52 -5.90
C ILE A 62 6.92 -4.97 -6.34
N TYR A 63 7.83 -5.90 -6.05
CA TYR A 63 7.68 -7.30 -6.42
C TYR A 63 6.43 -7.93 -5.78
N GLN A 64 6.15 -7.66 -4.51
CA GLN A 64 4.93 -8.12 -3.82
C GLN A 64 3.65 -7.61 -4.51
N THR A 65 3.67 -6.38 -5.01
CA THR A 65 2.55 -5.86 -5.82
C THR A 65 2.41 -6.61 -7.14
N LEU A 66 3.53 -6.86 -7.84
CA LEU A 66 3.51 -7.56 -9.13
C LEU A 66 3.00 -9.00 -9.03
N LEU A 67 3.19 -9.66 -7.89
CA LEU A 67 2.66 -11.01 -7.64
C LEU A 67 1.13 -11.05 -7.54
N LYS A 68 0.48 -9.92 -7.30
CA LYS A 68 -0.99 -9.83 -7.20
C LYS A 68 -1.69 -9.72 -8.57
N TYR A 69 -0.93 -9.56 -9.63
CA TYR A 69 -1.50 -9.60 -10.99
C TYR A 69 -1.52 -11.03 -11.51
N PRO A 70 -2.68 -11.58 -11.88
CA PRO A 70 -2.77 -12.93 -12.46
C PRO A 70 -2.01 -13.01 -13.79
N VAL A 71 -1.97 -11.91 -14.53
CA VAL A 71 -1.17 -11.74 -15.76
C VAL A 71 -0.39 -10.45 -15.64
N LYS A 72 0.90 -10.47 -15.99
CA LYS A 72 1.74 -9.27 -15.94
C LYS A 72 1.14 -8.15 -16.78
N PRO A 73 0.90 -6.97 -16.19
CA PRO A 73 0.36 -5.83 -16.92
C PRO A 73 1.37 -5.33 -17.97
N LYS A 74 0.88 -4.94 -19.15
CA LYS A 74 1.74 -4.48 -20.26
C LYS A 74 2.15 -3.02 -20.14
N ASN A 75 1.28 -2.19 -19.56
CA ASN A 75 1.44 -0.73 -19.50
C ASN A 75 1.51 -0.22 -18.07
N LEU A 76 2.07 -1.04 -17.16
CA LEU A 76 2.15 -0.68 -15.74
C LEU A 76 2.89 0.63 -15.55
N GLN A 77 2.27 1.56 -14.84
CA GLN A 77 2.84 2.83 -14.43
C GLN A 77 2.99 2.87 -12.91
N LEU A 78 4.18 3.25 -12.45
CA LEU A 78 4.44 3.49 -11.03
C LEU A 78 4.86 4.95 -10.84
N VAL A 79 4.05 5.71 -10.13
CA VAL A 79 4.33 7.11 -9.78
C VAL A 79 4.90 7.17 -8.37
N VAL A 80 6.08 7.80 -8.23
CA VAL A 80 6.82 7.90 -6.97
C VAL A 80 7.39 9.31 -6.80
N ASP A 81 8.00 9.57 -5.65
CA ASP A 81 8.82 10.77 -5.45
C ASP A 81 10.16 10.71 -6.23
N GLY A 82 10.98 11.75 -6.12
CA GLY A 82 12.30 11.83 -6.80
C GLY A 82 13.39 10.94 -6.20
N ASN A 83 13.09 10.00 -5.32
CA ASN A 83 14.11 9.16 -4.69
C ASN A 83 14.77 8.21 -5.71
N PRO A 84 16.12 8.22 -5.85
CA PRO A 84 16.86 7.39 -6.81
C PRO A 84 16.66 5.88 -6.63
N ILE A 85 16.26 5.42 -5.44
CA ILE A 85 16.05 3.99 -5.16
C ILE A 85 15.03 3.36 -6.12
N TYR A 86 14.02 4.13 -6.55
CA TYR A 86 12.99 3.66 -7.47
C TYR A 86 13.50 3.51 -8.91
N GLN A 87 14.43 4.39 -9.35
CA GLN A 87 15.09 4.26 -10.66
C GLN A 87 15.94 2.99 -10.71
N LEU A 88 16.70 2.72 -9.64
CA LEU A 88 17.51 1.51 -9.52
C LEU A 88 16.64 0.26 -9.46
N ALA A 89 15.48 0.33 -8.77
CA ALA A 89 14.51 -0.75 -8.77
C ALA A 89 13.92 -1.00 -10.18
N GLN A 90 13.57 0.06 -10.93
CA GLN A 90 13.08 -0.06 -12.30
C GLN A 90 14.13 -0.73 -13.21
N LEU A 91 15.40 -0.31 -13.11
CA LEU A 91 16.50 -0.93 -13.85
C LEU A 91 16.62 -2.42 -13.55
N TYR A 92 16.55 -2.79 -12.26
CA TYR A 92 16.57 -4.21 -11.84
C TYR A 92 15.44 -5.01 -12.50
N PHE A 93 14.20 -4.51 -12.48
CA PHE A 93 13.07 -5.21 -13.11
C PHE A 93 13.17 -5.27 -14.62
N SER A 94 13.70 -4.24 -15.26
CA SER A 94 13.96 -4.23 -16.70
C SER A 94 14.95 -5.33 -17.10
N LEU A 95 16.03 -5.52 -16.32
CA LEU A 95 17.00 -6.60 -16.51
C LEU A 95 16.40 -8.00 -16.29
N LYS A 96 15.29 -8.10 -15.58
CA LYS A 96 14.53 -9.33 -15.35
C LYS A 96 13.36 -9.52 -16.33
N ASN A 97 13.31 -8.75 -17.41
CA ASN A 97 12.21 -8.75 -18.39
C ASN A 97 10.83 -8.49 -17.77
N ILE A 98 10.78 -7.60 -16.79
CA ILE A 98 9.56 -7.11 -16.14
C ILE A 98 9.56 -5.57 -16.22
N PRO A 99 9.49 -4.99 -17.42
CA PRO A 99 9.51 -3.54 -17.56
C PRO A 99 8.22 -2.92 -17.04
N PHE A 100 8.33 -1.74 -16.45
CA PHE A 100 7.23 -0.86 -16.14
C PHE A 100 7.65 0.60 -16.33
N ASN A 101 6.68 1.49 -16.51
CA ASN A 101 6.94 2.90 -16.66
C ASN A 101 7.04 3.56 -15.26
N LEU A 102 8.21 4.13 -14.95
CA LEU A 102 8.43 4.89 -13.71
C LEU A 102 8.27 6.39 -14.00
N ILE A 103 7.40 7.02 -13.23
CA ILE A 103 7.16 8.46 -13.29
C ILE A 103 7.55 9.06 -11.94
N GLN A 104 8.56 9.93 -11.94
CA GLN A 104 9.00 10.63 -10.75
C GLN A 104 8.42 12.03 -10.69
N VAL A 105 7.73 12.35 -9.59
CA VAL A 105 7.20 13.70 -9.32
C VAL A 105 8.11 14.39 -8.31
N ILE A 106 8.96 15.30 -8.80
CA ILE A 106 9.97 16.02 -8.02
C ILE A 106 9.46 17.41 -7.70
N GLY A 107 8.96 17.61 -6.46
CA GLY A 107 8.64 18.95 -5.93
C GLY A 107 7.39 19.60 -6.53
N LEU A 108 6.96 20.70 -5.88
CA LEU A 108 5.85 21.56 -6.36
C LEU A 108 6.35 22.72 -7.25
N GLN A 109 7.67 22.88 -7.42
CA GLN A 109 8.25 24.08 -8.01
C GLN A 109 8.51 24.02 -9.53
N ASN A 110 8.62 22.84 -10.12
CA ASN A 110 8.81 22.71 -11.57
C ASN A 110 7.49 22.26 -12.21
N LYS A 111 6.72 23.21 -12.70
CA LYS A 111 5.46 22.99 -13.40
C LYS A 111 5.71 22.50 -14.84
N THR A 112 6.30 21.36 -15.00
CA THR A 112 6.31 20.65 -16.28
C THR A 112 4.89 20.09 -16.54
N GLU A 113 4.61 19.77 -17.80
CA GLU A 113 3.32 19.17 -18.17
C GLU A 113 3.05 17.86 -17.39
N THR A 114 4.11 17.10 -17.11
CA THR A 114 4.12 15.89 -16.27
C THR A 114 3.70 16.21 -14.82
N ASP A 115 4.19 17.32 -14.27
CA ASP A 115 3.85 17.75 -12.90
C ASP A 115 2.38 18.18 -12.76
N ARG A 116 1.73 18.56 -13.86
CA ARG A 116 0.30 18.92 -13.86
C ARG A 116 -0.62 17.70 -13.91
N THR A 117 -0.18 16.63 -14.54
CA THR A 117 -0.97 15.41 -14.77
C THR A 117 -0.95 14.47 -13.57
N PHE A 118 0.14 14.46 -12.79
CA PHE A 118 0.37 13.48 -11.71
C PHE A 118 0.27 13.98 -10.25
N PRO A 119 -0.03 15.25 -9.91
CA PRO A 119 -0.23 15.68 -8.52
C PRO A 119 -1.24 14.82 -7.75
N PRO A 120 -2.36 14.31 -8.35
CA PRO A 120 -3.31 13.46 -7.65
C PRO A 120 -2.72 12.16 -7.10
N TYR A 121 -1.67 11.62 -7.74
CA TYR A 121 -0.98 10.42 -7.28
C TYR A 121 -0.23 10.66 -5.98
N LYS A 122 0.52 11.76 -5.91
CA LYS A 122 1.25 12.16 -4.72
C LYS A 122 0.30 12.44 -3.54
N GLN A 123 -0.84 13.07 -3.82
CA GLN A 123 -1.84 13.33 -2.78
C GLN A 123 -2.40 12.04 -2.15
N LEU A 124 -2.56 10.96 -2.93
CA LEU A 124 -3.03 9.69 -2.38
C LEU A 124 -2.03 9.12 -1.38
N THR A 125 -0.75 9.05 -1.76
CA THR A 125 0.30 8.53 -0.89
C THR A 125 0.55 9.42 0.32
N GLU A 126 0.53 10.74 0.17
CA GLU A 126 0.63 11.68 1.30
C GLU A 126 -0.52 11.50 2.30
N ARG A 127 -1.77 11.33 1.81
CA ARG A 127 -2.93 11.05 2.67
C ARG A 127 -2.81 9.70 3.37
N LEU A 128 -2.38 8.67 2.66
CA LEU A 128 -2.13 7.34 3.20
C LEU A 128 -1.08 7.41 4.32
N ASN A 129 0.07 8.01 4.03
CA ASN A 129 1.15 8.17 4.98
C ASN A 129 0.73 9.01 6.20
N ARG A 130 -0.07 10.06 5.99
CA ARG A 130 -0.62 10.88 7.08
C ARG A 130 -1.55 10.06 7.96
N SER A 131 -2.51 9.34 7.38
CA SER A 131 -3.43 8.48 8.13
C SER A 131 -2.66 7.42 8.92
N PHE A 132 -1.74 6.72 8.27
CA PHE A 132 -0.90 5.72 8.92
C PHE A 132 -0.10 6.29 10.10
N LYS A 133 0.60 7.42 9.90
CA LYS A 133 1.37 8.08 10.96
C LYS A 133 0.48 8.55 12.11
N GLN A 134 -0.64 9.17 11.79
CA GLN A 134 -1.54 9.71 12.78
C GLN A 134 -2.07 8.60 13.70
N GLU A 135 -2.49 7.47 13.15
CA GLU A 135 -2.95 6.33 13.92
C GLU A 135 -1.80 5.66 14.68
N ALA A 136 -0.64 5.42 14.04
CA ALA A 136 0.50 4.78 14.69
C ALA A 136 1.08 5.61 15.85
N TYR A 137 1.14 6.94 15.73
CA TYR A 137 1.70 7.80 16.77
C TYR A 137 0.69 8.16 17.86
N LEU A 138 -0.58 8.41 17.52
CA LEU A 138 -1.60 8.76 18.51
C LEU A 138 -1.92 7.59 19.44
N THR A 139 -1.84 6.35 18.93
CA THR A 139 -2.21 5.17 19.70
C THR A 139 -1.02 4.46 20.35
N MET A 140 0.17 4.46 19.74
CA MET A 140 1.24 3.56 20.15
C MET A 140 2.60 4.23 20.45
N ASN A 141 2.79 5.50 20.14
CA ASN A 141 4.08 6.22 20.28
C ASN A 141 5.31 5.41 19.78
N GLY A 142 5.10 4.56 18.76
CA GLY A 142 6.07 3.62 18.21
C GLY A 142 5.84 2.17 18.61
N PHE A 143 6.71 1.29 18.16
CA PHE A 143 6.58 -0.16 18.32
C PHE A 143 7.75 -0.75 19.11
N ASN A 144 7.45 -1.75 19.95
CA ASN A 144 8.48 -2.45 20.75
C ASN A 144 9.20 -3.57 19.98
N SER A 145 8.72 -3.94 18.77
CA SER A 145 9.36 -4.93 17.90
C SER A 145 8.91 -4.72 16.44
N LEU A 146 9.69 -5.24 15.49
CA LEU A 146 9.33 -5.29 14.06
C LEU A 146 8.08 -6.13 13.84
N GLU A 147 7.90 -7.20 14.58
CA GLU A 147 6.71 -8.04 14.51
C GLU A 147 5.44 -7.25 14.83
N LYS A 148 5.45 -6.45 15.91
CA LYS A 148 4.32 -5.57 16.26
C LYS A 148 4.07 -4.49 15.22
N ALA A 149 5.14 -3.92 14.64
CA ALA A 149 5.01 -2.96 13.55
C ALA A 149 4.38 -3.59 12.29
N ASN A 150 4.81 -4.79 11.91
CA ASN A 150 4.22 -5.53 10.80
C ASN A 150 2.78 -5.96 11.10
N GLY A 151 2.48 -6.44 12.31
CA GLY A 151 1.12 -6.77 12.73
C GLY A 151 0.17 -5.56 12.62
N TYR A 152 0.64 -4.39 13.04
CA TYR A 152 -0.12 -3.15 12.89
C TYR A 152 -0.35 -2.78 11.41
N LEU A 153 0.67 -2.93 10.55
CA LEU A 153 0.53 -2.70 9.11
C LEU A 153 -0.52 -3.60 8.46
N ILE A 154 -0.56 -4.88 8.87
CA ILE A 154 -1.58 -5.82 8.39
C ILE A 154 -2.98 -5.32 8.76
N LEU A 155 -3.20 -4.95 10.03
CA LEU A 155 -4.49 -4.43 10.49
C LEU A 155 -4.85 -3.11 9.83
N PHE A 156 -3.87 -2.20 9.67
CA PHE A 156 -4.07 -0.94 8.97
C PHE A 156 -4.47 -1.16 7.51
N THR A 157 -3.80 -2.08 6.80
CA THR A 157 -4.14 -2.42 5.42
C THR A 157 -5.50 -3.09 5.30
N ALA A 158 -5.82 -4.00 6.22
CA ALA A 158 -7.14 -4.64 6.30
C ALA A 158 -8.24 -3.59 6.49
N TYR A 159 -8.06 -2.67 7.43
CA TYR A 159 -8.98 -1.56 7.65
C TYR A 159 -9.10 -0.67 6.42
N PHE A 160 -7.98 -0.25 5.84
CA PHE A 160 -7.93 0.67 4.71
C PHE A 160 -8.60 0.08 3.47
N ASN A 161 -8.32 -1.19 3.14
CA ASN A 161 -8.82 -1.83 1.93
C ASN A 161 -10.28 -2.29 2.05
N PHE A 162 -10.67 -2.87 3.19
CA PHE A 162 -11.93 -3.61 3.31
C PHE A 162 -12.99 -2.92 4.17
N LEU A 163 -12.59 -2.04 5.08
CA LEU A 163 -13.51 -1.52 6.11
C LEU A 163 -13.72 -0.02 6.03
N ARG A 164 -12.71 0.73 5.59
CA ARG A 164 -12.74 2.19 5.58
C ARG A 164 -13.47 2.73 4.35
N PRO A 165 -14.55 3.51 4.51
CA PRO A 165 -15.17 4.22 3.42
C PRO A 165 -14.25 5.32 2.87
N HIS A 166 -14.18 5.47 1.55
CA HIS A 166 -13.41 6.51 0.88
C HIS A 166 -14.32 7.52 0.19
N GLU A 167 -14.15 8.80 0.48
CA GLU A 167 -14.96 9.87 -0.14
C GLU A 167 -14.83 9.88 -1.66
N SER A 168 -13.61 9.67 -2.18
CA SER A 168 -13.36 9.60 -3.63
C SER A 168 -13.94 8.38 -4.33
N LEU A 169 -14.47 7.42 -3.58
CA LEU A 169 -15.18 6.24 -4.05
C LEU A 169 -16.67 6.30 -3.62
N ASN A 170 -17.25 7.49 -3.52
CA ASN A 170 -18.64 7.68 -3.08
C ASN A 170 -18.97 7.00 -1.75
N ARG A 171 -18.00 6.99 -0.84
CA ARG A 171 -18.04 6.30 0.47
C ARG A 171 -18.06 4.76 0.39
N TRP A 172 -17.73 4.17 -0.74
CA TRP A 172 -17.46 2.74 -0.83
C TRP A 172 -16.07 2.38 -0.32
N ASN A 173 -15.89 1.14 0.09
CA ASN A 173 -14.59 0.62 0.44
C ASN A 173 -13.76 0.36 -0.84
N PRO A 174 -12.43 0.44 -0.81
CA PRO A 174 -11.59 0.08 -1.96
C PRO A 174 -11.83 -1.34 -2.46
N VAL A 175 -12.08 -2.26 -1.54
CA VAL A 175 -12.46 -3.65 -1.82
C VAL A 175 -13.85 -3.89 -1.27
N GLU A 176 -14.77 -4.24 -2.15
CA GLU A 176 -16.15 -4.54 -1.79
C GLU A 176 -16.30 -6.04 -1.55
N VAL A 177 -16.62 -6.39 -0.29
CA VAL A 177 -16.95 -7.76 0.13
C VAL A 177 -18.38 -7.73 0.66
N PRO A 178 -19.36 -8.33 -0.05
CA PRO A 178 -20.77 -8.23 0.29
C PRO A 178 -21.09 -8.64 1.74
N GLU A 179 -20.43 -9.67 2.24
CA GLU A 179 -20.60 -10.18 3.61
C GLU A 179 -20.17 -9.16 4.66
N ILE A 180 -19.09 -8.41 4.38
CA ILE A 180 -18.62 -7.33 5.25
C ILE A 180 -19.54 -6.11 5.15
N GLN A 181 -19.99 -5.79 3.95
CA GLN A 181 -20.84 -4.62 3.72
C GLN A 181 -22.21 -4.76 4.35
N SER A 182 -22.77 -5.99 4.43
CA SER A 182 -24.04 -6.27 5.09
C SER A 182 -24.02 -6.07 6.60
N CYS A 183 -22.82 -5.96 7.20
CA CYS A 183 -22.68 -5.78 8.65
C CYS A 183 -23.07 -4.35 9.08
N PRO A 184 -23.86 -4.18 10.16
CA PRO A 184 -24.48 -2.90 10.52
C PRO A 184 -23.50 -1.86 11.08
N HIS A 185 -22.39 -2.27 11.68
CA HIS A 185 -21.44 -1.38 12.35
C HIS A 185 -20.00 -1.92 12.29
N MET A 186 -19.03 -1.05 12.52
CA MET A 186 -17.60 -1.35 12.37
C MET A 186 -17.11 -2.56 13.16
N PRO A 187 -17.47 -2.77 14.44
CA PRO A 187 -17.09 -3.98 15.17
C PRO A 187 -17.57 -5.27 14.49
N ALA A 188 -18.81 -5.32 13.99
CA ALA A 188 -19.33 -6.48 13.27
C ALA A 188 -18.58 -6.72 11.94
N LYS A 189 -18.21 -5.65 11.24
CA LYS A 189 -17.37 -5.73 10.02
C LYS A 189 -16.00 -6.35 10.31
N TRP A 190 -15.36 -5.97 11.41
CA TRP A 190 -14.10 -6.56 11.86
C TRP A 190 -14.23 -8.05 12.17
N ILE A 191 -15.29 -8.42 12.90
CA ILE A 191 -15.58 -9.84 13.22
C ILE A 191 -15.75 -10.63 11.93
N LYS A 192 -16.57 -10.13 10.99
CA LYS A 192 -16.80 -10.81 9.70
C LYS A 192 -15.51 -10.96 8.88
N LEU A 193 -14.66 -9.95 8.84
CA LEU A 193 -13.36 -10.04 8.16
C LEU A 193 -12.46 -11.10 8.80
N LEU A 194 -12.47 -11.24 10.12
CA LEU A 194 -11.71 -12.29 10.82
C LEU A 194 -12.30 -13.68 10.57
N GLU A 195 -13.61 -13.82 10.50
CA GLU A 195 -14.29 -15.08 10.14
C GLU A 195 -13.88 -15.53 8.74
N LEU A 196 -14.00 -14.65 7.73
CA LEU A 196 -13.57 -14.94 6.36
C LEU A 196 -12.08 -15.30 6.28
N SER A 197 -11.26 -14.61 7.06
CA SER A 197 -9.82 -14.90 7.15
C SER A 197 -9.53 -16.29 7.76
N TYR A 198 -10.43 -16.80 8.60
CA TYR A 198 -10.31 -18.13 9.19
C TYR A 198 -10.77 -19.23 8.23
N GLU A 199 -11.85 -18.99 7.50
CA GLU A 199 -12.39 -19.92 6.52
C GLU A 199 -11.37 -20.23 5.41
N GLU A 200 -10.62 -19.21 4.91
CA GLU A 200 -9.53 -19.42 3.94
C GLU A 200 -8.35 -20.25 4.47
N LEU A 201 -8.12 -20.29 5.78
CA LEU A 201 -7.04 -21.11 6.37
C LEU A 201 -7.43 -22.58 6.51
N GLY A 202 -8.72 -22.88 6.47
CA GLY A 202 -9.25 -24.24 6.60
C GLY A 202 -9.58 -24.94 5.28
N ALA A 203 -9.47 -24.18 4.16
CA ALA A 203 -9.68 -24.69 2.81
C ALA A 203 -8.34 -25.01 2.12
#